data_3ce8f99b7c8be6678c6da37bf2c3e381
#
_entry.id   3ce8f99b7c8be6678c6da37bf2c3e381
#
_cell.length_a   1.000
_cell.length_b   1.000
_cell.length_c   1.000
_cell.angle_alpha   90.00
_cell.angle_beta   90.00
_cell.angle_gamma   90.00
#
_symmetry.space_group_name_H-M   'P 1'
#
loop_
_entity.id
_entity.type
_entity.pdbx_description
1 polymer ?
#
loop_
_entity_poly.entity_id
_entity_poly.type
_entity_poly.pdbx_seq_one_letter_code
_entity_poly.pdbx_strand_id
1 'polypeptide(L)'
;WVVDFGAPENEEGGLERTLTDHVLAVSDAVDRVREQTGRDVHLGGYSQGGMFCYQAAAYRRSVGLTSVVTFGSPADTSGMVPFGIPEDVAGRVLGLVADNLQLWGLPSWASSLGFKLMDPLKSLRSRIDFVTQLHDRDALLPRERQRRFLMGDGWVAWPAPALADFMRQFVAHNRMLQGGFVIEGRTVT
;
A
#
# COMPACT_ATOMS: atom_id res chain seq x y z
N TRP A 1 -16.89 -10.40 -1.99
CA TRP A 1 -16.86 -9.01 -1.54
C TRP A 1 -15.48 -8.42 -1.84
N VAL A 2 -15.44 -7.18 -2.30
CA VAL A 2 -14.21 -6.46 -2.57
C VAL A 2 -14.37 -5.06 -1.96
N VAL A 3 -13.34 -4.61 -1.26
CA VAL A 3 -13.24 -3.21 -0.83
C VAL A 3 -12.50 -2.46 -1.93
N ASP A 4 -13.19 -1.53 -2.57
CA ASP A 4 -12.62 -0.61 -3.55
C ASP A 4 -12.52 0.78 -2.91
N PHE A 5 -11.31 1.30 -2.82
CA PHE A 5 -11.07 2.62 -2.25
C PHE A 5 -11.21 3.75 -3.27
N GLY A 6 -11.48 3.40 -4.54
CA GLY A 6 -11.56 4.36 -5.64
C GLY A 6 -10.21 4.98 -5.99
N ALA A 7 -10.25 6.05 -6.75
CA ALA A 7 -9.09 6.87 -7.08
C ALA A 7 -9.18 8.18 -6.25
N PRO A 8 -8.29 8.38 -5.26
CA PRO A 8 -8.39 9.51 -4.33
C PRO A 8 -8.47 10.86 -5.03
N GLU A 9 -7.78 11.03 -6.15
CA GLU A 9 -7.79 12.25 -6.93
C GLU A 9 -9.15 12.57 -7.61
N ASN A 10 -10.03 11.59 -7.70
CA ASN A 10 -11.35 11.73 -8.34
C ASN A 10 -12.50 11.81 -7.34
N GLU A 11 -12.21 11.73 -6.05
CA GLU A 11 -13.20 11.70 -4.99
C GLU A 11 -13.09 12.92 -4.08
N GLU A 12 -14.21 13.47 -3.65
CA GLU A 12 -14.25 14.56 -2.69
C GLU A 12 -13.61 14.12 -1.37
N GLY A 13 -12.64 14.90 -0.87
CA GLY A 13 -11.86 14.56 0.33
C GLY A 13 -10.93 13.36 0.18
N GLY A 14 -10.83 12.77 -1.01
CA GLY A 14 -10.04 11.56 -1.23
C GLY A 14 -8.54 11.75 -0.93
N LEU A 15 -7.98 12.91 -1.27
CA LEU A 15 -6.57 13.24 -1.01
C LEU A 15 -6.28 13.58 0.45
N GLU A 16 -7.29 13.77 1.28
CA GLU A 16 -7.17 14.05 2.71
C GLU A 16 -7.24 12.76 3.56
N ARG A 17 -7.56 11.63 2.96
CA ARG A 17 -7.68 10.34 3.65
C ARG A 17 -6.37 9.97 4.35
N THR A 18 -6.52 9.52 5.59
CA THR A 18 -5.45 8.99 6.42
C THR A 18 -5.28 7.49 6.23
N LEU A 19 -4.20 6.94 6.77
CA LEU A 19 -4.04 5.48 6.87
C LEU A 19 -5.15 4.86 7.73
N THR A 20 -5.53 5.54 8.80
CA THR A 20 -6.62 5.17 9.69
C THR A 20 -7.95 5.01 8.93
N ASP A 21 -8.29 5.95 8.05
CA ASP A 21 -9.53 5.90 7.26
C ASP A 21 -9.61 4.63 6.40
N HIS A 22 -8.48 4.22 5.79
CA HIS A 22 -8.43 2.99 5.01
C HIS A 22 -8.63 1.74 5.88
N VAL A 23 -8.03 1.72 7.07
CA VAL A 23 -8.17 0.58 8.01
C VAL A 23 -9.60 0.50 8.54
N LEU A 24 -10.20 1.63 8.89
CA LEU A 24 -11.59 1.68 9.34
C LEU A 24 -12.57 1.24 8.25
N ALA A 25 -12.34 1.65 7.01
CA ALA A 25 -13.15 1.20 5.87
C ALA A 25 -13.11 -0.33 5.69
N VAL A 26 -11.95 -0.96 5.91
CA VAL A 26 -11.84 -2.43 5.92
C VAL A 26 -12.60 -3.02 7.11
N SER A 27 -12.49 -2.41 8.29
CA SER A 27 -13.24 -2.84 9.48
C SER A 27 -14.74 -2.77 9.26
N ASP A 28 -15.24 -1.67 8.72
CA ASP A 28 -16.68 -1.49 8.42
C ASP A 28 -17.17 -2.49 7.36
N ALA A 29 -16.32 -2.79 6.36
CA ALA A 29 -16.63 -3.81 5.37
C ALA A 29 -16.81 -5.19 6.00
N VAL A 30 -15.97 -5.55 6.97
CA VAL A 30 -16.12 -6.80 7.73
C VAL A 30 -17.47 -6.83 8.43
N ASP A 31 -17.88 -5.75 9.11
CA ASP A 31 -19.15 -5.71 9.83
C ASP A 31 -20.35 -5.82 8.86
N ARG A 32 -20.32 -5.13 7.73
CA ARG A 32 -21.35 -5.23 6.70
C ARG A 32 -21.50 -6.63 6.13
N VAL A 33 -20.37 -7.31 5.86
CA VAL A 33 -20.41 -8.70 5.37
C VAL A 33 -20.97 -9.63 6.42
N ARG A 34 -20.61 -9.45 7.71
CA ARG A 34 -21.17 -10.24 8.82
C ARG A 34 -22.67 -10.03 8.99
N GLU A 35 -23.13 -8.80 8.92
CA GLU A 35 -24.57 -8.47 8.98
C GLU A 35 -25.35 -9.16 7.86
N GLN A 36 -24.80 -9.21 6.65
CA GLN A 36 -25.49 -9.81 5.51
C GLN A 36 -25.41 -11.34 5.49
N THR A 37 -24.36 -11.92 6.02
CA THR A 37 -24.11 -13.37 5.91
C THR A 37 -24.38 -14.14 7.20
N GLY A 38 -24.40 -13.45 8.33
CA GLY A 38 -24.45 -14.07 9.66
C GLY A 38 -23.20 -14.87 10.03
N ARG A 39 -22.07 -14.65 9.33
CA ARG A 39 -20.83 -15.43 9.49
C ARG A 39 -19.62 -14.52 9.69
N ASP A 40 -18.62 -15.04 10.39
CA ASP A 40 -17.32 -14.40 10.45
C ASP A 40 -16.59 -14.48 9.11
N VAL A 41 -15.70 -13.52 8.86
CA VAL A 41 -15.12 -13.21 7.55
C VAL A 41 -13.72 -13.78 7.42
N HIS A 42 -13.41 -14.37 6.26
CA HIS A 42 -12.03 -14.56 5.81
C HIS A 42 -11.58 -13.28 5.12
N LEU A 43 -10.62 -12.58 5.70
CA LEU A 43 -10.10 -11.32 5.19
C LEU A 43 -8.86 -11.57 4.34
N GLY A 44 -8.89 -11.16 3.07
CA GLY A 44 -7.79 -11.35 2.14
C GLY A 44 -7.26 -10.04 1.59
N GLY A 45 -5.92 -9.90 1.48
CA GLY A 45 -5.30 -8.71 0.92
C GLY A 45 -4.01 -8.97 0.15
N TYR A 46 -3.77 -8.16 -0.89
CA TYR A 46 -2.55 -8.21 -1.68
C TYR A 46 -1.71 -6.96 -1.45
N SER A 47 -0.38 -7.13 -1.26
CA SER A 47 0.56 -6.02 -1.07
C SER A 47 0.11 -5.08 0.06
N GLN A 48 -0.10 -3.80 -0.22
CA GLN A 48 -0.62 -2.82 0.75
C GLN A 48 -1.99 -3.23 1.32
N GLY A 49 -2.86 -3.85 0.50
CA GLY A 49 -4.15 -4.36 0.97
C GLY A 49 -4.01 -5.40 2.06
N GLY A 50 -2.96 -6.24 2.02
CA GLY A 50 -2.66 -7.16 3.11
C GLY A 50 -2.17 -6.46 4.37
N MET A 51 -1.45 -5.35 4.24
CA MET A 51 -1.08 -4.53 5.41
C MET A 51 -2.33 -3.96 6.08
N PHE A 52 -3.30 -3.47 5.31
CA PHE A 52 -4.59 -3.04 5.87
C PHE A 52 -5.34 -4.19 6.56
N CYS A 53 -5.24 -5.41 6.03
CA CYS A 53 -5.83 -6.58 6.68
C CYS A 53 -5.20 -6.86 8.06
N TYR A 54 -3.87 -6.79 8.19
CA TYR A 54 -3.20 -6.95 9.50
C TYR A 54 -3.63 -5.85 10.48
N GLN A 55 -3.67 -4.61 10.02
CA GLN A 55 -4.05 -3.47 10.85
C GLN A 55 -5.51 -3.56 11.30
N ALA A 56 -6.42 -3.89 10.38
CA ALA A 56 -7.83 -4.07 10.71
C ALA A 56 -8.04 -5.24 11.68
N ALA A 57 -7.31 -6.35 11.49
CA ALA A 57 -7.37 -7.48 12.41
C ALA A 57 -6.89 -7.11 13.82
N ALA A 58 -5.78 -6.38 13.92
CA ALA A 58 -5.28 -5.87 15.20
C ALA A 58 -6.26 -4.88 15.86
N TYR A 59 -6.77 -3.92 15.10
CA TYR A 59 -7.76 -2.93 15.57
C TYR A 59 -9.01 -3.61 16.11
N ARG A 60 -9.52 -4.62 15.40
CA ARG A 60 -10.70 -5.40 15.77
C ARG A 60 -10.41 -6.45 16.86
N ARG A 61 -9.15 -6.65 17.24
CA ARG A 61 -8.73 -7.79 18.09
C ARG A 61 -9.26 -9.12 17.54
N SER A 62 -9.22 -9.26 16.23
CA SER A 62 -9.73 -10.40 15.45
C SER A 62 -11.24 -10.67 15.58
N VAL A 63 -12.01 -9.78 16.21
CA VAL A 63 -13.46 -9.94 16.34
C VAL A 63 -14.13 -9.91 14.97
N GLY A 64 -14.90 -10.95 14.67
CA GLY A 64 -15.62 -11.10 13.39
C GLY A 64 -14.75 -11.62 12.24
N LEU A 65 -13.52 -12.09 12.54
CA LEU A 65 -12.61 -12.66 11.55
C LEU A 65 -12.38 -14.15 11.83
N THR A 66 -12.51 -14.96 10.78
CA THR A 66 -12.14 -16.38 10.81
C THR A 66 -10.66 -16.58 10.48
N SER A 67 -10.15 -15.81 9.51
CA SER A 67 -8.73 -15.83 9.13
C SER A 67 -8.32 -14.56 8.40
N VAL A 68 -7.01 -14.31 8.37
CA VAL A 68 -6.38 -13.29 7.53
C VAL A 68 -5.43 -13.99 6.58
N VAL A 69 -5.57 -13.72 5.28
CA VAL A 69 -4.71 -14.28 4.22
C VAL A 69 -4.11 -13.14 3.44
N THR A 70 -2.80 -13.09 3.33
CA THR A 70 -2.11 -12.00 2.63
C THR A 70 -1.14 -12.53 1.58
N PHE A 71 -1.02 -11.79 0.48
CA PHE A 71 -0.16 -12.13 -0.64
C PHE A 71 0.80 -10.98 -0.93
N GLY A 72 2.11 -11.24 -0.88
CA GLY A 72 3.13 -10.25 -1.19
C GLY A 72 3.07 -9.00 -0.32
N SER A 73 2.56 -9.12 0.91
CA SER A 73 2.45 -8.02 1.87
C SER A 73 3.66 -8.00 2.79
N PRO A 74 4.39 -6.89 2.91
CA PRO A 74 5.53 -6.82 3.80
C PRO A 74 5.07 -6.87 5.26
N ALA A 75 5.69 -7.74 6.04
CA ALA A 75 5.53 -7.80 7.50
C ALA A 75 6.73 -7.19 8.22
N ASP A 76 7.90 -7.29 7.61
CA ASP A 76 9.14 -6.68 8.07
C ASP A 76 9.61 -5.66 7.04
N THR A 77 9.76 -4.42 7.46
CA THR A 77 10.18 -3.31 6.60
C THR A 77 11.63 -2.86 6.84
N SER A 78 12.37 -3.54 7.72
CA SER A 78 13.79 -3.23 7.99
C SER A 78 14.66 -3.28 6.73
N GLY A 79 14.38 -4.19 5.81
CA GLY A 79 15.06 -4.29 4.52
C GLY A 79 14.69 -3.23 3.47
N MET A 80 13.72 -2.35 3.76
CA MET A 80 13.33 -1.27 2.85
C MET A 80 14.23 -0.05 2.94
N VAL A 81 15.10 0.01 3.96
CA VAL A 81 16.08 1.10 4.10
C VAL A 81 17.24 0.82 3.14
N PRO A 82 17.44 1.64 2.09
CA PRO A 82 18.50 1.41 1.12
C PRO A 82 19.89 1.71 1.70
N PHE A 83 20.90 1.04 1.14
CA PHE A 83 22.32 1.38 1.30
C PHE A 83 22.97 1.18 2.68
N GLY A 84 22.43 0.34 3.55
CA GLY A 84 23.05 0.06 4.85
C GLY A 84 23.11 1.27 5.78
N ILE A 85 22.19 2.21 5.61
CA ILE A 85 22.01 3.35 6.52
C ILE A 85 21.56 2.81 7.87
N PRO A 86 22.16 3.22 8.99
CA PRO A 86 21.68 2.83 10.31
C PRO A 86 20.20 3.19 10.51
N GLU A 87 19.44 2.29 11.13
CA GLU A 87 17.98 2.43 11.26
C GLU A 87 17.56 3.73 11.96
N ASP A 88 18.33 4.18 12.95
CA ASP A 88 18.08 5.42 13.68
C ASP A 88 18.25 6.67 12.81
N VAL A 89 19.23 6.66 11.89
CA VAL A 89 19.47 7.73 10.93
C VAL A 89 18.38 7.70 9.85
N ALA A 90 18.08 6.51 9.35
CA ALA A 90 17.01 6.31 8.38
C ALA A 90 15.66 6.77 8.94
N GLY A 91 15.33 6.41 10.17
CA GLY A 91 14.10 6.83 10.84
C GLY A 91 13.95 8.35 10.95
N ARG A 92 15.03 9.08 11.28
CA ARG A 92 15.03 10.55 11.33
C ARG A 92 14.84 11.17 9.96
N VAL A 93 15.58 10.70 8.96
CA VAL A 93 15.48 11.22 7.58
C VAL A 93 14.09 10.94 7.01
N LEU A 94 13.59 9.72 7.19
CA LEU A 94 12.27 9.33 6.70
C LEU A 94 11.14 10.05 7.45
N GLY A 95 11.32 10.37 8.72
CA GLY A 95 10.41 11.23 9.47
C GLY A 95 10.32 12.62 8.88
N LEU A 96 11.47 13.26 8.59
CA LEU A 96 11.52 14.57 7.92
C LEU A 96 10.90 14.52 6.51
N VAL A 97 11.16 13.45 5.76
CA VAL A 97 10.54 13.25 4.45
C VAL A 97 9.03 13.10 4.59
N ALA A 98 8.56 12.33 5.55
CA ALA A 98 7.14 12.13 5.81
C ALA A 98 6.43 13.46 6.17
N ASP A 99 7.07 14.31 6.98
CA ASP A 99 6.54 15.62 7.34
C ASP A 99 6.40 16.55 6.13
N ASN A 100 7.34 16.47 5.20
CA ASN A 100 7.26 17.23 3.95
C ASN A 100 6.24 16.63 2.96
N LEU A 101 6.16 15.30 2.85
CA LEU A 101 5.17 14.63 2.02
C LEU A 101 3.74 14.93 2.47
N GLN A 102 3.51 15.19 3.75
CA GLN A 102 2.22 15.60 4.27
C GLN A 102 1.71 16.91 3.65
N LEU A 103 2.63 17.78 3.19
CA LEU A 103 2.28 19.07 2.56
C LEU A 103 1.94 18.93 1.07
N TRP A 104 2.48 17.95 0.37
CA TRP A 104 2.45 17.89 -1.09
C TRP A 104 1.69 16.67 -1.66
N GLY A 105 1.57 15.59 -0.87
CA GLY A 105 1.07 14.30 -1.36
C GLY A 105 1.99 13.69 -2.43
N LEU A 106 1.57 12.55 -2.95
CA LEU A 106 2.28 11.88 -4.03
C LEU A 106 1.32 11.66 -5.21
N PRO A 107 1.44 12.47 -6.27
CA PRO A 107 0.61 12.30 -7.44
C PRO A 107 0.86 10.95 -8.12
N SER A 108 -0.09 10.45 -8.89
CA SER A 108 -0.05 9.13 -9.52
C SER A 108 1.23 8.88 -10.33
N TRP A 109 1.72 9.88 -11.08
CA TRP A 109 2.96 9.76 -11.85
C TRP A 109 4.20 9.58 -10.96
N ALA A 110 4.24 10.22 -9.81
CA ALA A 110 5.36 10.12 -8.88
C ALA A 110 5.33 8.78 -8.12
N SER A 111 4.15 8.27 -7.79
CA SER A 111 3.98 6.90 -7.28
C SER A 111 4.52 5.88 -8.29
N SER A 112 4.11 6.01 -9.55
CA SER A 112 4.61 5.18 -10.65
C SER A 112 6.15 5.25 -10.79
N LEU A 113 6.72 6.43 -10.68
CA LEU A 113 8.18 6.63 -10.75
C LEU A 113 8.88 5.96 -9.57
N GLY A 114 8.36 6.12 -8.36
CA GLY A 114 8.90 5.49 -7.15
C GLY A 114 9.01 3.97 -7.29
N PHE A 115 7.96 3.31 -7.75
CA PHE A 115 7.98 1.85 -7.98
C PHE A 115 8.97 1.45 -9.09
N LYS A 116 9.12 2.25 -10.14
CA LYS A 116 10.09 1.98 -11.21
C LYS A 116 11.53 2.12 -10.73
N LEU A 117 11.78 3.01 -9.77
CA LEU A 117 13.11 3.22 -9.17
C LEU A 117 13.47 2.15 -8.13
N MET A 118 12.52 1.41 -7.59
CA MET A 118 12.82 0.27 -6.69
C MET A 118 13.60 -0.84 -7.40
N ASP A 119 13.36 -1.04 -8.71
CA ASP A 119 14.12 -1.97 -9.54
C ASP A 119 14.34 -1.40 -10.94
N PRO A 120 15.32 -0.48 -11.09
CA PRO A 120 15.55 0.24 -12.34
C PRO A 120 16.03 -0.67 -13.46
N LEU A 121 16.83 -1.70 -13.12
CA LEU A 121 17.34 -2.65 -14.12
C LEU A 121 16.23 -3.50 -14.71
N LYS A 122 15.34 -3.99 -13.88
CA LYS A 122 14.16 -4.74 -14.33
C LYS A 122 13.22 -3.86 -15.15
N SER A 123 13.03 -2.62 -14.74
CA SER A 123 12.22 -1.65 -15.47
C SER A 123 12.78 -1.34 -16.85
N LEU A 124 14.12 -1.17 -16.96
CA LEU A 124 14.80 -0.95 -18.22
C LEU A 124 14.73 -2.19 -19.13
N ARG A 125 15.05 -3.37 -18.59
CA ARG A 125 14.98 -4.64 -19.32
C ARG A 125 13.58 -4.90 -19.87
N SER A 126 12.55 -4.67 -19.06
CA SER A 126 11.17 -4.83 -19.47
C SER A 126 10.76 -3.89 -20.62
N ARG A 127 11.32 -2.68 -20.67
CA ARG A 127 11.12 -1.74 -21.81
C ARG A 127 11.83 -2.22 -23.08
N ILE A 128 13.07 -2.70 -22.93
CA ILE A 128 13.82 -3.26 -24.07
C ILE A 128 13.09 -4.48 -24.62
N ASP A 129 12.68 -5.41 -23.76
CA ASP A 129 11.93 -6.60 -24.16
C ASP A 129 10.61 -6.25 -24.86
N PHE A 130 9.92 -5.19 -24.39
CA PHE A 130 8.71 -4.70 -25.05
C PHE A 130 9.00 -4.20 -26.47
N VAL A 131 10.02 -3.37 -26.63
CA VAL A 131 10.40 -2.81 -27.93
C VAL A 131 10.85 -3.91 -28.90
N THR A 132 11.66 -4.86 -28.44
CA THR A 132 12.15 -5.97 -29.25
C THR A 132 11.07 -6.93 -29.69
N GLN A 133 9.94 -6.97 -28.99
CA GLN A 133 8.80 -7.84 -29.26
C GLN A 133 7.63 -7.15 -29.98
N LEU A 134 7.79 -5.88 -30.38
CA LEU A 134 6.74 -5.13 -31.09
C LEU A 134 6.26 -5.81 -32.39
N HIS A 135 7.11 -6.65 -32.99
CA HIS A 135 6.76 -7.41 -34.21
C HIS A 135 5.95 -8.68 -33.93
N ASP A 136 5.86 -9.11 -32.66
CA ASP A 136 5.18 -10.34 -32.25
C ASP A 136 3.92 -9.99 -31.45
N ARG A 137 2.77 -10.03 -32.14
CA ARG A 137 1.47 -9.72 -31.54
C ARG A 137 1.08 -10.70 -30.44
N ASP A 138 1.40 -11.98 -30.61
CA ASP A 138 1.02 -13.02 -29.65
C ASP A 138 1.85 -12.92 -28.37
N ALA A 139 3.09 -12.49 -28.48
CA ALA A 139 3.93 -12.19 -27.33
C ALA A 139 3.49 -10.92 -26.58
N LEU A 140 2.91 -9.93 -27.30
CA LEU A 140 2.49 -8.66 -26.71
C LEU A 140 1.13 -8.76 -26.00
N LEU A 141 0.18 -9.55 -26.50
CA LEU A 141 -1.16 -9.65 -25.91
C LEU A 141 -1.16 -10.02 -24.43
N PRO A 142 -0.41 -11.04 -23.97
CA PRO A 142 -0.33 -11.35 -22.54
C PRO A 142 0.31 -10.24 -21.71
N ARG A 143 1.08 -9.36 -22.34
CA ARG A 143 1.81 -8.26 -21.70
C ARG A 143 1.06 -6.94 -21.68
N GLU A 144 -0.18 -6.89 -22.15
CA GLU A 144 -0.97 -5.65 -22.18
C GLU A 144 -1.10 -5.03 -20.77
N ARG A 145 -1.30 -5.84 -19.73
CA ARG A 145 -1.32 -5.38 -18.34
C ARG A 145 0.03 -4.83 -17.91
N GLN A 146 1.12 -5.49 -18.30
CA GLN A 146 2.48 -5.02 -18.00
C GLN A 146 2.79 -3.72 -18.74
N ARG A 147 2.32 -3.57 -19.98
CA ARG A 147 2.43 -2.33 -20.73
C ARG A 147 1.75 -1.18 -20.02
N ARG A 148 0.52 -1.35 -19.57
CA ARG A 148 -0.22 -0.33 -18.81
C ARG A 148 0.56 0.07 -17.56
N PHE A 149 1.05 -0.90 -16.80
CA PHE A 149 1.89 -0.65 -15.63
C PHE A 149 3.14 0.18 -15.99
N LEU A 150 3.85 -0.17 -17.05
CA LEU A 150 5.06 0.55 -17.49
C LEU A 150 4.75 1.95 -18.01
N MET A 151 3.61 2.14 -18.66
CA MET A 151 3.16 3.45 -19.17
C MET A 151 2.59 4.35 -18.07
N GLY A 152 2.33 3.81 -16.90
CA GLY A 152 1.76 4.55 -15.77
C GLY A 152 0.24 4.56 -15.73
N ASP A 153 -0.43 3.82 -16.63
CA ASP A 153 -1.87 3.69 -16.61
C ASP A 153 -2.36 2.90 -15.38
N GLY A 154 -3.42 3.36 -14.75
CA GLY A 154 -4.03 2.69 -13.61
C GLY A 154 -3.32 2.93 -12.27
N TRP A 155 -2.35 3.83 -12.21
CA TRP A 155 -1.83 4.34 -10.96
C TRP A 155 -2.76 5.40 -10.40
N VAL A 156 -2.95 5.36 -9.09
CA VAL A 156 -3.71 6.34 -8.33
C VAL A 156 -2.80 7.19 -7.47
N ALA A 157 -3.23 8.39 -7.13
CA ALA A 157 -2.50 9.23 -6.20
C ALA A 157 -2.51 8.60 -4.80
N TRP A 158 -1.47 8.89 -4.02
CA TRP A 158 -1.45 8.57 -2.61
C TRP A 158 -1.87 9.82 -1.83
N PRO A 159 -2.90 9.72 -0.98
CA PRO A 159 -3.25 10.80 -0.07
C PRO A 159 -2.05 11.17 0.80
N ALA A 160 -1.76 12.45 0.89
CA ALA A 160 -0.59 12.94 1.63
C ALA A 160 -0.56 12.46 3.10
N PRO A 161 -1.67 12.54 3.86
CA PRO A 161 -1.71 12.04 5.23
C PRO A 161 -1.46 10.53 5.33
N ALA A 162 -2.09 9.74 4.45
CA ALA A 162 -1.91 8.29 4.45
C ALA A 162 -0.47 7.88 4.13
N LEU A 163 0.17 8.56 3.18
CA LEU A 163 1.57 8.30 2.84
C LEU A 163 2.52 8.68 3.99
N ALA A 164 2.30 9.82 4.63
CA ALA A 164 3.09 10.26 5.77
C ALA A 164 2.98 9.27 6.93
N ASP A 165 1.77 8.82 7.25
CA ASP A 165 1.54 7.79 8.28
C ASP A 165 2.19 6.46 7.91
N PHE A 166 2.10 6.05 6.64
CA PHE A 166 2.77 4.85 6.15
C PHE A 166 4.29 4.94 6.36
N MET A 167 4.90 6.03 5.95
CA MET A 167 6.33 6.24 6.10
C MET A 167 6.76 6.23 7.56
N ARG A 168 6.00 6.89 8.44
CA ARG A 168 6.32 6.91 9.87
C ARG A 168 6.13 5.55 10.52
N GLN A 169 4.97 4.92 10.35
CA GLN A 169 4.61 3.72 11.09
C GLN A 169 5.34 2.48 10.60
N PHE A 170 5.51 2.35 9.27
CA PHE A 170 6.11 1.13 8.70
C PHE A 170 7.57 1.30 8.37
N VAL A 171 7.93 2.33 7.61
CA VAL A 171 9.31 2.44 7.13
C VAL A 171 10.25 2.92 8.26
N ALA A 172 9.85 3.98 8.98
CA ALA A 172 10.69 4.54 10.04
C ALA A 172 10.70 3.70 11.33
N HIS A 173 9.57 3.10 11.70
CA HIS A 173 9.42 2.42 13.00
C HIS A 173 9.12 0.91 12.89
N ASN A 174 9.03 0.37 11.67
CA ASN A 174 8.78 -1.05 11.42
C ASN A 174 7.67 -1.66 12.29
N ARG A 175 6.55 -0.93 12.46
CA ARG A 175 5.48 -1.31 13.39
C ARG A 175 4.71 -2.55 12.98
N MET A 176 4.89 -3.03 11.74
CA MET A 176 4.38 -4.34 11.34
C MET A 176 5.02 -5.47 12.13
N LEU A 177 6.34 -5.43 12.32
CA LEU A 177 7.08 -6.42 13.07
C LEU A 177 7.06 -6.14 14.56
N GLN A 178 7.26 -4.88 14.95
CA GLN A 178 7.39 -4.50 16.36
C GLN A 178 6.04 -4.28 17.06
N GLY A 179 4.95 -4.21 16.29
CA GLY A 179 3.63 -3.85 16.79
C GLY A 179 3.49 -2.36 17.10
N GLY A 180 2.37 -2.01 17.71
CA GLY A 180 2.15 -0.64 18.15
C GLY A 180 1.67 0.31 17.08
N PHE A 181 0.83 -0.16 16.15
CA PHE A 181 0.11 0.73 15.23
C PHE A 181 -0.70 1.76 15.98
N VAL A 182 -0.79 2.96 15.42
CA VAL A 182 -1.71 3.98 15.92
C VAL A 182 -2.87 4.09 14.95
N ILE A 183 -4.08 3.76 15.40
CA ILE A 183 -5.35 3.87 14.67
C ILE A 183 -6.30 4.66 15.55
N GLU A 184 -6.89 5.73 15.03
CA GLU A 184 -7.72 6.67 15.83
C GLU A 184 -7.04 7.19 17.10
N GLY A 185 -5.73 7.42 17.05
CA GLY A 185 -4.96 7.84 18.22
C GLY A 185 -4.75 6.75 19.28
N ARG A 186 -5.16 5.53 19.02
CA ARG A 186 -4.99 4.37 19.91
C ARG A 186 -3.88 3.46 19.38
N THR A 187 -2.99 3.06 20.26
CA THR A 187 -2.02 2.01 19.95
C THR A 187 -2.72 0.66 19.92
N VAL A 188 -2.57 -0.07 18.82
CA VAL A 188 -3.09 -1.44 18.66
C VAL A 188 -1.92 -2.41 18.47
N THR A 189 -2.05 -3.61 19.00
CA THR A 189 -1.04 -4.68 18.99
C THR A 189 -1.65 -5.98 18.51
#